data_426a009797b18b4baf311088779f2e85
#
_entry.id   426a009797b18b4baf311088779f2e85
#
_cell.length_a   1.000
_cell.length_b   1.000
_cell.length_c   1.000
_cell.angle_alpha   90.00
_cell.angle_beta   90.00
_cell.angle_gamma   90.00
#
_symmetry.space_group_name_H-M   'P 1'
#
loop_
_entity.id
_entity.type
_entity.pdbx_description
1 polymer ?
#
loop_
_entity_poly.entity_id
_entity_poly.type
_entity_poly.pdbx_seq_one_letter_code
_entity_poly.pdbx_strand_id
1 'polypeptide(L)'
;MYSEAATYNANVAVQNAIETTSGEVYEELLDNGLRVLIQEVRTAPLASVWCWYRVGSKDEARGLTGVSHWVEHMNFKGTTNIPRDKVKGIIEQFGGYWNGYTWIDQTTYTETATRDALDRMLFIEAERMANCLYDPADCESERTVIISELQGGENDPDQLLDQELTATAFRAHPYGHPTIGWLGDLQTMTREDLYGYYRRHYVPNNATLVIVGDVDRRDALRQVVQRFGAIAPGEASKGVPTREPEQLGERRVTVAREGTTAYLKIGFHAPAVNDPAFFPLLVLDAALTGAKGLNLWASFRTPPPQRSARLYRALVDGGLASAVNGGLVPTQQPFLYTISVTATEGTSLRVVEEAALAQLEAVRRHGITEPEVRKAKNQLRARLVFEGDSVSNIAHQLGYFETIASWRLVPALRERIDEVTVEQVGEAAAACFRTTNRTIGWFDPQPPADEEPPPAGEGAGAGPASLQRR
;
A
#
# COMPACT_ATOMS: atom_id res chain seq x y z
N MET A 1 18.32 45.89 14.03
CA MET A 1 19.02 45.19 15.11
C MET A 1 18.67 43.72 14.97
N TYR A 2 19.57 43.00 14.35
CA TYR A 2 19.45 41.52 14.17
C TYR A 2 19.97 40.90 15.45
N SER A 3 19.10 40.17 16.17
CA SER A 3 19.41 39.40 17.37
C SER A 3 19.87 38.00 16.97
N GLU A 4 21.06 37.71 17.38
CA GLU A 4 21.74 36.44 17.63
C GLU A 4 21.09 35.14 17.07
N ALA A 5 21.70 34.65 15.99
CA ALA A 5 21.58 33.26 15.60
C ALA A 5 22.13 32.37 16.73
N ALA A 6 21.28 31.56 17.31
CA ALA A 6 21.71 30.50 18.21
C ALA A 6 22.73 29.60 17.49
N THR A 7 23.96 29.64 17.96
CA THR A 7 25.04 28.77 17.50
C THR A 7 24.69 27.34 17.90
N TYR A 8 24.17 26.56 16.95
CA TYR A 8 23.98 25.13 17.10
C TYR A 8 25.34 24.47 17.33
N ASN A 9 25.53 23.88 18.50
CA ASN A 9 26.76 23.21 18.87
C ASN A 9 26.95 21.97 17.99
N ALA A 10 27.86 22.01 17.04
CA ALA A 10 28.21 20.95 16.08
C ALA A 10 28.85 19.69 16.71
N ASN A 11 28.71 19.49 18.00
CA ASN A 11 29.26 18.35 18.76
C ASN A 11 28.18 17.36 19.25
N VAL A 12 27.01 17.28 18.60
CA VAL A 12 26.09 16.16 18.86
C VAL A 12 26.71 14.93 18.22
N ALA A 13 27.13 14.01 19.04
CA ALA A 13 27.77 12.77 18.63
C ALA A 13 26.81 11.98 17.73
N VAL A 14 27.26 11.72 16.50
CA VAL A 14 26.62 10.76 15.57
C VAL A 14 26.71 9.37 16.20
N GLN A 15 25.69 8.99 16.97
CA GLN A 15 25.71 7.72 17.74
C GLN A 15 24.93 6.58 17.05
N ASN A 16 24.26 6.78 15.91
CA ASN A 16 23.35 5.77 15.36
C ASN A 16 23.47 5.60 13.85
N ALA A 17 24.67 5.35 13.35
CA ALA A 17 24.82 4.90 11.98
C ALA A 17 24.70 3.37 11.92
N ILE A 18 23.85 2.85 11.05
CA ILE A 18 23.70 1.43 10.76
C ILE A 18 23.99 1.21 9.28
N GLU A 19 24.87 0.27 8.98
CA GLU A 19 25.21 -0.09 7.61
C GLU A 19 24.08 -0.89 6.97
N THR A 20 23.58 -0.44 5.82
CA THR A 20 22.62 -1.16 4.99
C THR A 20 23.33 -1.79 3.79
N THR A 21 22.63 -2.62 3.00
CA THR A 21 23.19 -3.17 1.75
C THR A 21 23.57 -2.10 0.73
N SER A 22 23.05 -0.88 0.88
CA SER A 22 23.26 0.28 -0.01
C SER A 22 24.08 1.40 0.64
N GLY A 23 24.59 1.23 1.88
CA GLY A 23 25.41 2.21 2.60
C GLY A 23 24.92 2.49 4.02
N GLU A 24 25.53 3.47 4.67
CA GLU A 24 25.25 3.85 6.06
C GLU A 24 24.08 4.83 6.15
N VAL A 25 23.10 4.54 7.00
CA VAL A 25 21.96 5.43 7.31
C VAL A 25 22.26 6.22 8.58
N TYR A 26 22.14 7.52 8.50
CA TYR A 26 22.30 8.45 9.62
C TYR A 26 20.91 8.90 10.09
N GLU A 27 20.68 8.82 11.38
CA GLU A 27 19.44 9.23 12.03
C GLU A 27 19.69 10.43 12.95
N GLU A 28 18.81 11.43 12.85
CA GLU A 28 18.78 12.59 13.73
C GLU A 28 17.34 12.85 14.17
N LEU A 29 17.17 13.32 15.41
CA LEU A 29 15.88 13.75 15.94
C LEU A 29 16.00 15.22 16.29
N LEU A 30 15.24 16.08 15.59
CA LEU A 30 15.22 17.51 15.87
C LEU A 30 14.47 17.82 17.17
N ASP A 31 14.73 19.00 17.75
CA ASP A 31 14.10 19.47 19.01
C ASP A 31 12.55 19.52 18.91
N ASN A 32 12.00 19.74 17.72
CA ASN A 32 10.57 19.71 17.45
C ASN A 32 10.00 18.31 17.20
N GLY A 33 10.82 17.27 17.35
CA GLY A 33 10.43 15.87 17.21
C GLY A 33 10.42 15.33 15.77
N LEU A 34 10.84 16.12 14.76
CA LEU A 34 11.01 15.61 13.40
C LEU A 34 12.17 14.61 13.38
N ARG A 35 11.89 13.38 12.92
CA ARG A 35 12.91 12.37 12.64
C ARG A 35 13.45 12.59 11.24
N VAL A 36 14.78 12.57 11.10
CA VAL A 36 15.47 12.73 9.82
C VAL A 36 16.35 11.52 9.58
N LEU A 37 16.19 10.87 8.45
CA LEU A 37 17.03 9.77 7.98
C LEU A 37 17.79 10.25 6.74
N ILE A 38 19.11 10.11 6.73
CA ILE A 38 19.97 10.52 5.60
C ILE A 38 20.84 9.34 5.20
N GLN A 39 20.85 9.02 3.91
CA GLN A 39 21.75 8.03 3.33
C GLN A 39 22.45 8.61 2.11
N GLU A 40 23.80 8.66 2.17
CA GLU A 40 24.64 9.13 1.05
C GLU A 40 24.77 8.03 0.00
N VAL A 41 24.30 8.28 -1.22
CA VAL A 41 24.39 7.36 -2.38
C VAL A 41 24.92 8.17 -3.58
N ARG A 42 26.18 7.98 -3.92
CA ARG A 42 26.90 8.80 -4.90
C ARG A 42 27.03 8.15 -6.30
N THR A 43 26.07 7.29 -6.66
CA THR A 43 26.06 6.58 -7.95
C THR A 43 25.60 7.45 -9.11
N ALA A 44 24.81 8.49 -8.83
CA ALA A 44 24.32 9.48 -9.80
C ALA A 44 24.10 10.82 -9.09
N PRO A 45 24.16 11.97 -9.82
CA PRO A 45 23.97 13.29 -9.22
C PRO A 45 22.49 13.59 -8.90
N LEU A 46 21.82 12.67 -8.19
CA LEU A 46 20.41 12.74 -7.84
C LEU A 46 20.24 12.75 -6.32
N ALA A 47 19.17 13.41 -5.87
CA ALA A 47 18.67 13.32 -4.51
C ALA A 47 17.18 13.02 -4.52
N SER A 48 16.73 12.19 -3.57
CA SER A 48 15.33 11.87 -3.32
C SER A 48 14.98 12.28 -1.89
N VAL A 49 13.93 13.08 -1.75
CA VAL A 49 13.37 13.53 -0.47
C VAL A 49 12.00 12.93 -0.31
N TRP A 50 11.73 12.32 0.84
CA TRP A 50 10.44 11.76 1.20
C TRP A 50 10.02 12.26 2.57
N CYS A 51 8.82 12.82 2.66
CA CYS A 51 8.22 13.22 3.94
C CYS A 51 7.07 12.26 4.27
N TRP A 52 7.23 11.50 5.34
CA TRP A 52 6.31 10.47 5.80
C TRP A 52 5.56 10.94 7.02
N TYR A 53 4.24 10.95 6.96
CA TYR A 53 3.36 11.24 8.09
C TYR A 53 2.74 9.95 8.60
N ARG A 54 2.82 9.71 9.92
CA ARG A 54 2.22 8.54 10.58
C ARG A 54 0.72 8.73 10.74
N VAL A 55 0.05 8.91 9.62
CA VAL A 55 -1.40 9.10 9.51
C VAL A 55 -1.89 8.58 8.17
N GLY A 56 -2.90 7.73 8.21
CA GLY A 56 -3.54 7.15 7.04
C GLY A 56 -5.01 6.85 7.33
N SER A 57 -5.66 6.05 6.48
CA SER A 57 -7.09 5.81 6.64
C SER A 57 -7.45 5.15 7.98
N LYS A 58 -6.54 4.41 8.64
CA LYS A 58 -6.79 3.85 9.97
C LYS A 58 -7.05 4.90 11.05
N ASP A 59 -6.56 6.13 10.87
CA ASP A 59 -6.64 7.21 11.86
C ASP A 59 -7.93 8.05 11.71
N GLU A 60 -8.79 7.67 10.76
CA GLU A 60 -10.03 8.37 10.43
C GLU A 60 -11.15 8.05 11.40
N ALA A 61 -11.94 9.05 11.75
CA ALA A 61 -13.15 8.86 12.52
C ALA A 61 -14.32 8.42 11.64
N ARG A 62 -15.29 7.72 12.23
CA ARG A 62 -16.56 7.40 11.54
C ARG A 62 -17.26 8.69 11.11
N GLY A 63 -17.74 8.73 9.87
CA GLY A 63 -18.31 9.92 9.25
C GLY A 63 -17.29 10.83 8.56
N LEU A 64 -15.98 10.46 8.60
CA LEU A 64 -14.89 11.19 7.97
C LEU A 64 -13.96 10.26 7.19
N THR A 65 -14.47 9.12 6.69
CA THR A 65 -13.66 8.20 5.89
C THR A 65 -13.25 8.85 4.57
N GLY A 66 -11.99 8.69 4.19
CA GLY A 66 -11.40 9.35 3.02
C GLY A 66 -10.76 10.71 3.32
N VAL A 67 -10.85 11.21 4.58
CA VAL A 67 -10.24 12.50 4.94
C VAL A 67 -8.72 12.51 4.74
N SER A 68 -8.03 11.41 5.00
CA SER A 68 -6.57 11.29 4.81
C SER A 68 -6.19 11.47 3.34
N HIS A 69 -6.90 10.80 2.45
CA HIS A 69 -6.68 10.88 1.01
C HIS A 69 -7.04 12.28 0.47
N TRP A 70 -8.15 12.85 0.92
CA TRP A 70 -8.54 14.19 0.49
C TRP A 70 -7.55 15.27 0.99
N VAL A 71 -7.04 15.13 2.20
CA VAL A 71 -5.98 16.02 2.72
C VAL A 71 -4.69 15.88 1.90
N GLU A 72 -4.35 14.68 1.44
CA GLU A 72 -3.23 14.49 0.51
C GLU A 72 -3.41 15.34 -0.75
N HIS A 73 -4.56 15.28 -1.42
CA HIS A 73 -4.88 16.08 -2.60
C HIS A 73 -4.79 17.60 -2.30
N MET A 74 -5.35 18.03 -1.17
CA MET A 74 -5.32 19.45 -0.79
C MET A 74 -3.89 19.96 -0.55
N ASN A 75 -2.98 19.11 -0.12
CA ASN A 75 -1.58 19.49 0.12
C ASN A 75 -0.78 19.74 -1.18
N PHE A 76 -1.39 19.54 -2.35
CA PHE A 76 -0.87 19.98 -3.66
C PHE A 76 -1.50 21.29 -4.16
N LYS A 77 -2.47 21.88 -3.43
CA LYS A 77 -3.24 23.05 -3.89
C LYS A 77 -2.62 24.40 -3.50
N GLY A 78 -1.38 24.39 -3.04
CA GLY A 78 -0.63 25.60 -2.71
C GLY A 78 -0.53 25.90 -1.22
N THR A 79 0.43 26.76 -0.90
CA THR A 79 0.74 27.20 0.45
C THR A 79 0.79 28.72 0.51
N THR A 80 1.00 29.27 1.69
CA THR A 80 1.18 30.72 1.86
C THR A 80 2.28 31.31 0.97
N ASN A 81 3.35 30.54 0.74
CA ASN A 81 4.53 31.03 0.00
C ASN A 81 4.69 30.39 -1.39
N ILE A 82 3.90 29.36 -1.71
CA ILE A 82 3.93 28.67 -3.01
C ILE A 82 2.52 28.73 -3.62
N PRO A 83 2.29 29.58 -4.65
CA PRO A 83 1.03 29.58 -5.38
C PRO A 83 0.73 28.19 -6.00
N ARG A 84 -0.54 27.80 -6.06
CA ARG A 84 -1.02 26.52 -6.58
C ARG A 84 -0.41 26.15 -7.93
N ASP A 85 -0.35 27.10 -8.88
CA ASP A 85 0.16 26.89 -10.23
C ASP A 85 1.69 26.75 -10.30
N LYS A 86 2.41 26.99 -9.20
CA LYS A 86 3.87 26.93 -9.12
C LYS A 86 4.41 25.67 -8.46
N VAL A 87 3.63 24.97 -7.62
CA VAL A 87 4.09 23.77 -6.87
C VAL A 87 4.79 22.79 -7.80
N LYS A 88 4.13 22.41 -8.89
CA LYS A 88 4.64 21.45 -9.88
C LYS A 88 5.92 21.96 -10.57
N GLY A 89 5.90 23.19 -11.02
CA GLY A 89 7.01 23.78 -11.79
C GLY A 89 8.31 23.92 -11.01
N ILE A 90 8.27 23.99 -9.67
CA ILE A 90 9.48 24.10 -8.84
C ILE A 90 10.38 22.86 -8.98
N ILE A 91 9.81 21.67 -9.11
CA ILE A 91 10.58 20.42 -9.24
C ILE A 91 10.85 20.10 -10.72
N GLU A 92 9.88 20.32 -11.58
CA GLU A 92 10.01 20.02 -13.01
C GLU A 92 11.13 20.82 -13.71
N GLN A 93 11.40 22.05 -13.27
CA GLN A 93 12.51 22.84 -13.82
C GLN A 93 13.91 22.22 -13.59
N PHE A 94 14.02 21.31 -12.61
CA PHE A 94 15.24 20.52 -12.35
C PHE A 94 15.17 19.11 -12.96
N GLY A 95 14.23 18.87 -13.89
CA GLY A 95 14.01 17.55 -14.48
C GLY A 95 13.53 16.51 -13.48
N GLY A 96 12.96 16.97 -12.37
CA GLY A 96 12.54 16.14 -11.27
C GLY A 96 11.15 15.54 -11.43
N TYR A 97 10.90 14.53 -10.62
CA TYR A 97 9.61 13.86 -10.41
C TYR A 97 9.13 14.13 -8.99
N TRP A 98 7.83 14.29 -8.82
CA TRP A 98 7.18 14.48 -7.54
C TRP A 98 5.84 13.72 -7.51
N ASN A 99 5.45 13.24 -6.34
CA ASN A 99 4.18 12.55 -6.11
C ASN A 99 3.81 12.55 -4.62
N GLY A 100 2.65 12.03 -4.31
CA GLY A 100 2.20 11.65 -2.99
C GLY A 100 1.33 10.42 -3.06
N TYR A 101 1.13 9.75 -1.95
CA TYR A 101 0.10 8.74 -1.80
C TYR A 101 -0.30 8.57 -0.33
N THR A 102 -1.54 8.17 -0.17
CA THR A 102 -2.13 7.78 1.13
C THR A 102 -2.45 6.30 1.11
N TRP A 103 -2.17 5.63 2.23
CA TRP A 103 -2.60 4.27 2.46
C TRP A 103 -3.12 4.10 3.89
N ILE A 104 -3.29 2.87 4.35
CA ILE A 104 -3.91 2.59 5.64
C ILE A 104 -3.09 3.10 6.83
N ASP A 105 -1.76 3.08 6.78
CA ASP A 105 -0.85 3.44 7.89
C ASP A 105 -0.21 4.82 7.75
N GLN A 106 -0.13 5.36 6.54
CA GLN A 106 0.65 6.58 6.26
C GLN A 106 0.11 7.41 5.11
N THR A 107 0.52 8.67 5.11
CA THR A 107 0.51 9.56 3.96
C THR A 107 1.94 10.04 3.71
N THR A 108 2.38 10.06 2.47
CA THR A 108 3.74 10.48 2.11
C THR A 108 3.77 11.33 0.87
N TYR A 109 4.79 12.21 0.80
CA TYR A 109 5.10 13.01 -0.37
C TYR A 109 6.56 12.79 -0.73
N THR A 110 6.86 12.91 -2.02
CA THR A 110 8.20 12.67 -2.54
C THR A 110 8.57 13.59 -3.67
N GLU A 111 9.79 14.04 -3.66
CA GLU A 111 10.46 14.68 -4.75
C GLU A 111 11.79 13.95 -5.04
N THR A 112 12.06 13.71 -6.31
CA THR A 112 13.35 13.20 -6.77
C THR A 112 13.82 14.05 -7.94
N ALA A 113 15.01 14.67 -7.80
CA ALA A 113 15.58 15.54 -8.81
C ALA A 113 17.11 15.51 -8.76
N THR A 114 17.78 16.37 -9.54
CA THR A 114 19.21 16.58 -9.41
C THR A 114 19.54 17.10 -8.00
N ARG A 115 20.72 16.72 -7.46
CA ARG A 115 21.15 17.09 -6.09
C ARG A 115 21.09 18.59 -5.80
N ASP A 116 21.26 19.41 -6.83
CA ASP A 116 21.24 20.88 -6.70
C ASP A 116 19.82 21.42 -6.35
N ALA A 117 18.79 20.58 -6.52
CA ALA A 117 17.41 20.90 -6.15
C ALA A 117 17.09 20.62 -4.67
N LEU A 118 18.02 20.06 -3.87
CA LEU A 118 17.74 19.61 -2.49
C LEU A 118 17.05 20.70 -1.64
N ASP A 119 17.58 21.95 -1.66
CA ASP A 119 16.97 23.06 -0.91
C ASP A 119 15.53 23.35 -1.34
N ARG A 120 15.22 23.18 -2.65
CA ARG A 120 13.86 23.38 -3.16
C ARG A 120 12.90 22.28 -2.75
N MET A 121 13.36 21.02 -2.76
CA MET A 121 12.57 19.89 -2.28
C MET A 121 12.25 20.05 -0.79
N LEU A 122 13.25 20.39 0.03
CA LEU A 122 13.07 20.66 1.46
C LEU A 122 12.15 21.87 1.72
N PHE A 123 12.24 22.91 0.90
CA PHE A 123 11.34 24.06 1.00
C PHE A 123 9.89 23.68 0.76
N ILE A 124 9.60 22.90 -0.31
CA ILE A 124 8.24 22.43 -0.60
C ILE A 124 7.68 21.62 0.56
N GLU A 125 8.45 20.67 1.09
CA GLU A 125 8.00 19.81 2.19
C GLU A 125 7.76 20.59 3.49
N ALA A 126 8.61 21.56 3.82
CA ALA A 126 8.41 22.44 4.98
C ALA A 126 7.16 23.31 4.82
N GLU A 127 6.91 23.85 3.64
CA GLU A 127 5.70 24.61 3.32
C GLU A 127 4.45 23.73 3.39
N ARG A 128 4.51 22.53 2.84
CA ARG A 128 3.41 21.54 2.90
C ARG A 128 3.09 21.16 4.34
N MET A 129 4.08 20.99 5.20
CA MET A 129 3.89 20.67 6.61
C MET A 129 3.21 21.80 7.40
N ALA A 130 3.52 23.05 7.10
CA ALA A 130 3.15 24.17 7.96
C ALA A 130 2.08 25.11 7.39
N ASN A 131 2.00 25.29 6.07
CA ASN A 131 1.43 26.48 5.44
C ASN A 131 0.40 26.21 4.33
N CYS A 132 -0.15 24.99 4.21
CA CYS A 132 -1.21 24.70 3.23
C CYS A 132 -2.47 25.54 3.48
N LEU A 133 -3.07 26.10 2.41
CA LEU A 133 -4.13 27.10 2.51
C LEU A 133 -5.53 26.53 2.72
N TYR A 134 -5.86 25.43 2.08
CA TYR A 134 -7.22 24.85 2.10
C TYR A 134 -8.29 25.86 1.70
N ASP A 135 -8.09 26.49 0.53
CA ASP A 135 -9.09 27.40 -0.01
C ASP A 135 -10.45 26.68 -0.18
N PRO A 136 -11.56 27.29 0.25
CA PRO A 136 -12.88 26.65 0.15
C PRO A 136 -13.28 26.22 -1.26
N ALA A 137 -12.93 27.02 -2.28
CA ALA A 137 -13.25 26.69 -3.67
C ALA A 137 -12.39 25.51 -4.18
N ASP A 138 -11.11 25.43 -3.75
CA ASP A 138 -10.26 24.28 -4.05
C ASP A 138 -10.75 23.01 -3.36
N CYS A 139 -11.18 23.08 -2.08
CA CYS A 139 -11.76 21.95 -1.38
C CYS A 139 -12.99 21.40 -2.13
N GLU A 140 -13.90 22.27 -2.57
CA GLU A 140 -15.11 21.86 -3.27
C GLU A 140 -14.83 21.30 -4.68
N SER A 141 -13.88 21.91 -5.39
CA SER A 141 -13.43 21.37 -6.68
C SER A 141 -12.84 19.98 -6.53
N GLU A 142 -12.03 19.75 -5.48
CA GLU A 142 -11.37 18.48 -5.25
C GLU A 142 -12.33 17.39 -4.78
N ARG A 143 -13.42 17.72 -4.09
CA ARG A 143 -14.53 16.78 -3.79
C ARG A 143 -14.99 16.06 -5.06
N THR A 144 -15.19 16.82 -6.13
CA THR A 144 -15.64 16.25 -7.42
C THR A 144 -14.59 15.30 -8.00
N VAL A 145 -13.30 15.62 -7.88
CA VAL A 145 -12.20 14.75 -8.33
C VAL A 145 -12.19 13.45 -7.55
N ILE A 146 -12.22 13.51 -6.23
CA ILE A 146 -12.16 12.34 -5.35
C ILE A 146 -13.40 11.44 -5.55
N ILE A 147 -14.60 12.01 -5.68
CA ILE A 147 -15.80 11.23 -5.99
C ILE A 147 -15.67 10.55 -7.37
N SER A 148 -15.08 11.23 -8.35
CA SER A 148 -14.84 10.64 -9.67
C SER A 148 -13.82 9.50 -9.61
N GLU A 149 -12.79 9.60 -8.77
CA GLU A 149 -11.82 8.52 -8.52
C GLU A 149 -12.47 7.32 -7.83
N LEU A 150 -13.30 7.57 -6.82
CA LEU A 150 -14.09 6.52 -6.16
C LEU A 150 -14.93 5.75 -7.17
N GLN A 151 -15.68 6.47 -8.00
CA GLN A 151 -16.52 5.87 -9.04
C GLN A 151 -15.69 5.14 -10.10
N GLY A 152 -14.52 5.69 -10.45
CA GLY A 152 -13.57 5.02 -11.35
C GLY A 152 -13.06 3.69 -10.78
N GLY A 153 -12.73 3.66 -9.50
CA GLY A 153 -12.32 2.45 -8.78
C GLY A 153 -13.43 1.41 -8.67
N GLU A 154 -14.67 1.86 -8.44
CA GLU A 154 -15.85 0.96 -8.44
C GLU A 154 -16.16 0.34 -9.81
N ASN A 155 -15.65 0.91 -10.90
CA ASN A 155 -15.78 0.34 -12.24
C ASN A 155 -14.67 -0.68 -12.57
N ASP A 156 -13.65 -0.84 -11.70
CA ASP A 156 -12.69 -1.93 -11.79
C ASP A 156 -13.17 -3.12 -10.94
N PRO A 157 -13.55 -4.25 -11.54
CA PRO A 157 -14.09 -5.39 -10.81
C PRO A 157 -13.14 -5.98 -9.77
N ASP A 158 -11.84 -5.99 -10.03
CA ASP A 158 -10.84 -6.53 -9.10
C ASP A 158 -10.66 -5.61 -7.90
N GLN A 159 -10.61 -4.29 -8.12
CA GLN A 159 -10.52 -3.29 -7.06
C GLN A 159 -11.80 -3.24 -6.20
N LEU A 160 -12.99 -3.28 -6.84
CA LEU A 160 -14.25 -3.32 -6.12
C LEU A 160 -14.35 -4.57 -5.23
N LEU A 161 -13.97 -5.74 -5.76
CA LEU A 161 -13.98 -6.97 -4.99
C LEU A 161 -12.97 -6.94 -3.83
N ASP A 162 -11.83 -6.28 -3.99
CA ASP A 162 -10.83 -6.11 -2.92
C ASP A 162 -11.39 -5.25 -1.78
N GLN A 163 -12.07 -4.17 -2.12
CA GLN A 163 -12.74 -3.29 -1.16
C GLN A 163 -13.83 -4.04 -0.37
N GLU A 164 -14.71 -4.77 -1.07
CA GLU A 164 -15.80 -5.52 -0.45
C GLU A 164 -15.29 -6.70 0.41
N LEU A 165 -14.24 -7.39 -0.05
CA LEU A 165 -13.58 -8.44 0.72
C LEU A 165 -13.01 -7.87 2.03
N THR A 166 -12.29 -6.75 1.93
CA THR A 166 -11.65 -6.09 3.08
C THR A 166 -12.69 -5.61 4.09
N ALA A 167 -13.75 -4.94 3.62
CA ALA A 167 -14.86 -4.49 4.47
C ALA A 167 -15.58 -5.66 5.15
N THR A 168 -15.69 -6.82 4.47
CA THR A 168 -16.28 -8.04 5.03
C THR A 168 -15.34 -8.71 6.05
N ALA A 169 -14.04 -8.68 5.82
CA ALA A 169 -13.04 -9.30 6.69
C ALA A 169 -12.88 -8.57 8.03
N PHE A 170 -13.02 -7.25 8.06
CA PHE A 170 -12.88 -6.46 9.28
C PHE A 170 -14.25 -6.09 9.88
N ARG A 171 -14.35 -6.25 11.20
CA ARG A 171 -15.57 -5.96 11.95
C ARG A 171 -15.47 -4.66 12.75
N ALA A 172 -14.30 -4.41 13.29
CA ALA A 172 -14.07 -3.33 14.24
C ALA A 172 -12.87 -2.45 13.88
N HIS A 173 -11.80 -3.05 13.35
CA HIS A 173 -10.59 -2.33 13.05
C HIS A 173 -10.78 -1.39 11.85
N PRO A 174 -10.25 -0.15 11.89
CA PRO A 174 -10.38 0.81 10.78
C PRO A 174 -9.75 0.37 9.45
N TYR A 175 -8.91 -0.64 9.44
CA TYR A 175 -8.42 -1.23 8.17
C TYR A 175 -9.53 -1.77 7.27
N GLY A 176 -10.76 -1.91 7.77
CA GLY A 176 -11.90 -2.41 7.01
C GLY A 176 -12.57 -1.40 6.08
N HIS A 177 -12.21 -0.10 6.12
CA HIS A 177 -12.76 0.86 5.17
C HIS A 177 -11.73 1.25 4.10
N PRO A 178 -12.18 1.61 2.89
CA PRO A 178 -11.27 1.97 1.81
C PRO A 178 -10.57 3.30 2.10
N THR A 179 -9.32 3.43 1.67
CA THR A 179 -8.53 4.66 1.84
C THR A 179 -9.18 5.86 1.16
N ILE A 180 -9.86 5.65 0.04
CA ILE A 180 -10.59 6.73 -0.65
C ILE A 180 -11.83 7.19 0.12
N GLY A 181 -12.33 6.39 1.07
CA GLY A 181 -13.52 6.68 1.87
C GLY A 181 -14.82 6.20 1.26
N TRP A 182 -15.91 6.38 2.01
CA TRP A 182 -17.27 6.09 1.55
C TRP A 182 -17.93 7.33 0.94
N LEU A 183 -18.70 7.14 -0.13
CA LEU A 183 -19.37 8.23 -0.85
C LEU A 183 -20.17 9.17 0.08
N GLY A 184 -20.91 8.60 1.05
CA GLY A 184 -21.71 9.39 1.99
C GLY A 184 -20.87 10.34 2.86
N ASP A 185 -19.71 9.89 3.32
CA ASP A 185 -18.78 10.71 4.10
C ASP A 185 -18.14 11.80 3.22
N LEU A 186 -17.70 11.46 2.00
CA LEU A 186 -17.14 12.41 1.05
C LEU A 186 -18.12 13.53 0.66
N GLN A 187 -19.43 13.23 0.59
CA GLN A 187 -20.46 14.20 0.27
C GLN A 187 -20.73 15.20 1.41
N THR A 188 -20.50 14.81 2.66
CA THR A 188 -20.86 15.62 3.84
C THR A 188 -19.67 16.30 4.51
N MET A 189 -18.45 15.82 4.27
CA MET A 189 -17.22 16.35 4.85
C MET A 189 -17.01 17.83 4.51
N THR A 190 -16.62 18.64 5.49
CA THR A 190 -16.43 20.07 5.35
C THR A 190 -14.96 20.46 5.20
N ARG A 191 -14.73 21.69 4.75
CA ARG A 191 -13.36 22.28 4.72
C ARG A 191 -12.74 22.30 6.12
N GLU A 192 -13.53 22.53 7.15
CA GLU A 192 -13.11 22.59 8.56
C GLU A 192 -12.63 21.22 9.03
N ASP A 193 -13.29 20.13 8.61
CA ASP A 193 -12.87 18.76 8.88
C ASP A 193 -11.50 18.47 8.26
N LEU A 194 -11.32 18.81 6.98
CA LEU A 194 -10.06 18.65 6.25
C LEU A 194 -8.93 19.45 6.90
N TYR A 195 -9.15 20.75 7.14
CA TYR A 195 -8.13 21.61 7.72
C TYR A 195 -7.81 21.23 9.18
N GLY A 196 -8.80 20.84 9.96
CA GLY A 196 -8.62 20.33 11.31
C GLY A 196 -7.80 19.05 11.34
N TYR A 197 -8.03 18.13 10.39
CA TYR A 197 -7.27 16.91 10.23
C TYR A 197 -5.81 17.21 9.84
N TYR A 198 -5.59 18.05 8.84
CA TYR A 198 -4.25 18.51 8.44
C TYR A 198 -3.49 19.10 9.62
N ARG A 199 -4.07 20.07 10.33
CA ARG A 199 -3.41 20.75 11.47
C ARG A 199 -3.06 19.82 12.63
N ARG A 200 -3.79 18.74 12.80
CA ARG A 200 -3.56 17.75 13.86
C ARG A 200 -2.45 16.77 13.51
N HIS A 201 -2.39 16.33 12.29
CA HIS A 201 -1.56 15.18 11.90
C HIS A 201 -0.30 15.55 11.12
N TYR A 202 -0.29 16.69 10.42
CA TYR A 202 0.85 17.13 9.60
C TYR A 202 1.78 18.04 10.40
N VAL A 203 2.47 17.43 11.36
CA VAL A 203 3.33 18.09 12.33
C VAL A 203 4.67 17.37 12.46
N PRO A 204 5.76 18.08 12.86
CA PRO A 204 7.11 17.50 12.89
C PRO A 204 7.22 16.19 13.67
N ASN A 205 6.67 16.15 14.89
CA ASN A 205 6.73 14.99 15.78
C ASN A 205 5.85 13.82 15.35
N ASN A 206 5.06 13.95 14.28
CA ASN A 206 4.33 12.88 13.61
C ASN A 206 4.95 12.52 12.24
N ALA A 207 6.10 13.09 11.89
CA ALA A 207 6.72 12.94 10.59
C ALA A 207 8.12 12.32 10.66
N THR A 208 8.51 11.69 9.54
CA THR A 208 9.87 11.26 9.26
C THR A 208 10.27 11.80 7.90
N LEU A 209 11.37 12.55 7.84
CA LEU A 209 11.97 13.05 6.61
C LEU A 209 13.12 12.12 6.20
N VAL A 210 13.08 11.61 4.98
CA VAL A 210 14.12 10.70 4.45
C VAL A 210 14.79 11.36 3.26
N ILE A 211 16.12 11.42 3.27
CA ILE A 211 16.94 12.00 2.20
C ILE A 211 17.94 10.94 1.75
N VAL A 212 17.88 10.57 0.48
CA VAL A 212 18.80 9.57 -0.10
C VAL A 212 19.37 10.12 -1.40
N GLY A 213 20.69 10.09 -1.57
CA GLY A 213 21.30 10.50 -2.83
C GLY A 213 22.70 11.05 -2.71
N ASP A 214 23.14 11.77 -3.76
CA ASP A 214 24.44 12.45 -3.82
C ASP A 214 24.40 13.75 -3.01
N VAL A 215 24.36 13.60 -1.71
CA VAL A 215 24.30 14.69 -0.73
C VAL A 215 25.45 14.57 0.28
N ASP A 216 25.88 15.67 0.86
CA ASP A 216 26.66 15.66 2.09
C ASP A 216 25.69 15.69 3.28
N ARG A 217 25.78 14.71 4.17
CA ARG A 217 24.83 14.55 5.30
C ARG A 217 24.78 15.76 6.23
N ARG A 218 25.94 16.40 6.49
CA ARG A 218 26.00 17.55 7.40
C ARG A 218 25.36 18.76 6.76
N ASP A 219 25.56 18.94 5.46
CA ASP A 219 24.97 20.02 4.70
C ASP A 219 23.46 19.82 4.58
N ALA A 220 23.01 18.62 4.23
CA ALA A 220 21.60 18.25 4.18
C ALA A 220 20.91 18.49 5.54
N LEU A 221 21.52 18.05 6.65
CA LEU A 221 20.97 18.28 7.99
C LEU A 221 20.88 19.78 8.33
N ARG A 222 21.89 20.60 7.97
CA ARG A 222 21.82 22.05 8.18
C ARG A 222 20.62 22.67 7.44
N GLN A 223 20.40 22.27 6.19
CA GLN A 223 19.26 22.73 5.40
C GLN A 223 17.93 22.29 6.03
N VAL A 224 17.84 21.04 6.52
CA VAL A 224 16.65 20.54 7.22
C VAL A 224 16.38 21.38 8.47
N VAL A 225 17.38 21.61 9.33
CA VAL A 225 17.23 22.44 10.53
C VAL A 225 16.76 23.85 10.17
N GLN A 226 17.32 24.46 9.11
CA GLN A 226 16.92 25.77 8.66
C GLN A 226 15.46 25.83 8.19
N ARG A 227 14.96 24.77 7.49
CA ARG A 227 13.62 24.74 6.90
C ARG A 227 12.55 24.29 7.89
N PHE A 228 12.86 23.29 8.74
CA PHE A 228 11.88 22.64 9.60
C PHE A 228 12.00 22.99 11.08
N GLY A 229 13.16 23.45 11.53
CA GLY A 229 13.44 23.61 12.97
C GLY A 229 12.50 24.57 13.71
N ALA A 230 11.95 25.58 13.02
CA ALA A 230 10.99 26.53 13.60
C ALA A 230 9.52 26.06 13.56
N ILE A 231 9.22 24.95 12.89
CA ILE A 231 7.85 24.42 12.83
C ILE A 231 7.51 23.81 14.19
N ALA A 232 6.43 24.28 14.81
CA ALA A 232 6.03 23.81 16.13
C ALA A 232 5.54 22.34 16.11
N PRO A 233 5.87 21.53 17.13
CA PRO A 233 5.31 20.19 17.25
C PRO A 233 3.80 20.26 17.53
N GLY A 234 3.08 19.19 17.18
CA GLY A 234 1.68 19.01 17.51
C GLY A 234 1.47 18.14 18.75
N GLU A 235 0.21 17.82 19.02
CA GLU A 235 -0.13 16.83 20.03
C GLU A 235 0.36 15.44 19.60
N ALA A 236 0.82 14.65 20.57
CA ALA A 236 1.24 13.27 20.28
C ALA A 236 0.05 12.43 19.79
N SER A 237 0.24 11.74 18.69
CA SER A 237 -0.76 10.78 18.20
C SER A 237 -0.98 9.68 19.23
N LYS A 238 -2.24 9.36 19.53
CA LYS A 238 -2.61 8.27 20.44
C LYS A 238 -2.62 6.91 19.74
N GLY A 239 -2.41 6.89 18.42
CA GLY A 239 -2.55 5.70 17.60
C GLY A 239 -4.00 5.17 17.60
N VAL A 240 -4.20 4.01 17.00
CA VAL A 240 -5.50 3.32 16.93
C VAL A 240 -5.57 2.25 18.02
N PRO A 241 -6.38 2.43 19.07
CA PRO A 241 -6.48 1.47 20.17
C PRO A 241 -7.34 0.24 19.82
N THR A 242 -8.17 0.33 18.77
CA THR A 242 -9.09 -0.72 18.36
C THR A 242 -8.33 -1.92 17.83
N ARG A 243 -8.67 -3.10 18.33
CA ARG A 243 -8.17 -4.37 17.81
C ARG A 243 -9.29 -5.11 17.11
N GLU A 244 -8.98 -5.74 15.99
CA GLU A 244 -9.93 -6.64 15.34
C GLU A 244 -10.19 -7.86 16.25
N PRO A 245 -11.46 -8.18 16.57
CA PRO A 245 -11.77 -9.40 17.30
C PRO A 245 -11.49 -10.63 16.45
N GLU A 246 -11.12 -11.75 17.11
CA GLU A 246 -10.89 -13.00 16.40
C GLU A 246 -12.12 -13.40 15.57
N GLN A 247 -11.88 -13.82 14.33
CA GLN A 247 -12.92 -14.31 13.45
C GLN A 247 -13.32 -15.73 13.86
N LEU A 248 -14.63 -15.96 14.09
CA LEU A 248 -15.17 -17.23 14.62
C LEU A 248 -15.74 -18.16 13.54
N GLY A 249 -15.77 -17.71 12.29
CA GLY A 249 -16.29 -18.49 11.16
C GLY A 249 -15.93 -17.86 9.83
N GLU A 250 -16.04 -18.61 8.74
CA GLU A 250 -15.85 -18.12 7.39
C GLU A 250 -16.83 -16.99 7.10
N ARG A 251 -16.34 -15.93 6.44
CA ARG A 251 -17.15 -14.84 5.91
C ARG A 251 -17.16 -14.91 4.40
N ARG A 252 -18.24 -14.42 3.77
CA ARG A 252 -18.41 -14.42 2.32
C ARG A 252 -19.05 -13.15 1.84
N VAL A 253 -18.59 -12.68 0.66
CA VAL A 253 -19.21 -11.58 -0.09
C VAL A 253 -19.26 -11.99 -1.57
N THR A 254 -20.35 -11.60 -2.23
CA THR A 254 -20.49 -11.74 -3.69
C THR A 254 -20.88 -10.40 -4.27
N VAL A 255 -20.11 -9.93 -5.21
CA VAL A 255 -20.37 -8.75 -6.03
C VAL A 255 -20.92 -9.23 -7.36
N ALA A 256 -22.19 -8.95 -7.64
CA ALA A 256 -22.84 -9.25 -8.91
C ALA A 256 -23.01 -7.93 -9.68
N ARG A 257 -22.21 -7.73 -10.73
CA ARG A 257 -22.25 -6.53 -11.58
C ARG A 257 -21.95 -6.91 -13.03
N GLU A 258 -22.32 -6.03 -13.94
CA GLU A 258 -22.00 -6.17 -15.35
C GLU A 258 -20.50 -6.40 -15.56
N GLY A 259 -20.18 -7.39 -16.40
CA GLY A 259 -18.80 -7.76 -16.69
C GLY A 259 -18.68 -9.05 -17.48
N THR A 260 -17.46 -9.40 -17.85
CA THR A 260 -17.16 -10.60 -18.63
C THR A 260 -16.23 -11.56 -17.89
N THR A 261 -15.49 -11.06 -16.89
CA THR A 261 -14.42 -11.81 -16.21
C THR A 261 -14.81 -12.07 -14.77
N ALA A 262 -14.75 -13.32 -14.35
CA ALA A 262 -15.02 -13.73 -12.97
C ALA A 262 -13.73 -13.68 -12.14
N TYR A 263 -13.83 -13.14 -10.90
CA TYR A 263 -12.71 -13.04 -9.97
C TYR A 263 -13.06 -13.72 -8.65
N LEU A 264 -12.05 -14.40 -8.10
CA LEU A 264 -12.08 -14.95 -6.74
C LEU A 264 -11.01 -14.27 -5.91
N LYS A 265 -11.36 -13.80 -4.72
CA LYS A 265 -10.39 -13.39 -3.70
C LYS A 265 -10.58 -14.20 -2.42
N ILE A 266 -9.46 -14.62 -1.82
CA ILE A 266 -9.44 -15.36 -0.56
C ILE A 266 -8.56 -14.57 0.40
N GLY A 267 -9.17 -13.98 1.44
CA GLY A 267 -8.49 -13.21 2.46
C GLY A 267 -8.35 -14.01 3.77
N PHE A 268 -7.20 -13.86 4.43
CA PHE A 268 -6.94 -14.38 5.77
C PHE A 268 -6.35 -13.25 6.62
N HIS A 269 -6.80 -13.09 7.86
CA HIS A 269 -6.10 -12.20 8.78
C HIS A 269 -4.66 -12.67 8.95
N ALA A 270 -3.73 -11.77 8.75
CA ALA A 270 -2.28 -12.01 8.73
C ALA A 270 -1.58 -11.17 9.80
N PRO A 271 -0.43 -11.62 10.31
CA PRO A 271 0.32 -10.91 11.33
C PRO A 271 0.88 -9.57 10.82
N ALA A 272 1.04 -8.61 11.74
CA ALA A 272 1.78 -7.37 11.50
C ALA A 272 3.27 -7.65 11.26
N VAL A 273 3.99 -6.69 10.66
CA VAL A 273 5.41 -6.85 10.29
C VAL A 273 6.33 -7.15 11.48
N ASN A 274 5.97 -6.66 12.68
CA ASN A 274 6.72 -6.92 13.92
C ASN A 274 6.42 -8.26 14.58
N ASP A 275 5.42 -9.00 14.08
CA ASP A 275 5.09 -10.33 14.59
C ASP A 275 6.09 -11.37 14.08
N PRO A 276 6.61 -12.28 14.92
CA PRO A 276 7.52 -13.34 14.48
C PRO A 276 6.97 -14.23 13.35
N ALA A 277 5.65 -14.38 13.23
CA ALA A 277 5.01 -15.17 12.18
C ALA A 277 4.98 -14.49 10.81
N PHE A 278 5.32 -13.20 10.70
CA PHE A 278 5.28 -12.47 9.45
C PHE A 278 6.24 -13.04 8.40
N PHE A 279 7.51 -13.23 8.75
CA PHE A 279 8.51 -13.71 7.79
C PHE A 279 8.30 -15.18 7.38
N PRO A 280 7.90 -16.12 8.26
CA PRO A 280 7.44 -17.43 7.85
C PRO A 280 6.27 -17.40 6.86
N LEU A 281 5.28 -16.52 7.08
CA LEU A 281 4.16 -16.34 6.14
C LEU A 281 4.61 -15.72 4.82
N LEU A 282 5.56 -14.79 4.82
CA LEU A 282 6.16 -14.21 3.61
C LEU A 282 6.87 -15.27 2.76
N VAL A 283 7.62 -16.16 3.39
CA VAL A 283 8.28 -17.29 2.69
C VAL A 283 7.23 -18.26 2.14
N LEU A 284 6.16 -18.49 2.89
CA LEU A 284 5.03 -19.29 2.44
C LEU A 284 4.34 -18.69 1.22
N ASP A 285 4.02 -17.38 1.23
CA ASP A 285 3.45 -16.66 0.08
C ASP A 285 4.35 -16.80 -1.16
N ALA A 286 5.65 -16.61 -0.99
CA ALA A 286 6.60 -16.78 -2.10
C ALA A 286 6.59 -18.19 -2.70
N ALA A 287 6.34 -19.23 -1.91
CA ALA A 287 6.19 -20.61 -2.42
C ALA A 287 4.84 -20.84 -3.11
N LEU A 288 3.76 -20.22 -2.60
CA LEU A 288 2.39 -20.37 -3.11
C LEU A 288 2.12 -19.58 -4.38
N THR A 289 2.50 -18.31 -4.41
CA THR A 289 2.13 -17.36 -5.47
C THR A 289 3.34 -16.73 -6.17
N GLY A 290 4.56 -16.97 -5.64
CA GLY A 290 5.82 -16.41 -6.14
C GLY A 290 6.27 -15.20 -5.35
N ALA A 291 7.59 -15.03 -5.25
CA ALA A 291 8.21 -13.95 -4.47
C ALA A 291 7.89 -12.57 -5.05
N LYS A 292 7.43 -11.68 -4.19
CA LYS A 292 7.21 -10.26 -4.44
C LYS A 292 8.14 -9.43 -3.56
N GLY A 293 8.30 -8.18 -3.90
CA GLY A 293 9.02 -7.23 -3.08
C GLY A 293 8.20 -6.76 -1.87
N LEU A 294 8.92 -6.18 -0.91
CA LEU A 294 8.34 -5.54 0.25
C LEU A 294 8.24 -4.01 0.08
N ASN A 295 8.81 -3.48 -0.99
CA ASN A 295 8.73 -2.08 -1.34
C ASN A 295 7.46 -1.83 -2.16
N LEU A 296 6.44 -1.23 -1.56
CA LEU A 296 5.17 -0.95 -2.22
C LEU A 296 5.33 -0.03 -3.43
N TRP A 297 6.25 0.93 -3.37
CA TRP A 297 6.51 1.85 -4.47
C TRP A 297 7.06 1.14 -5.72
N ALA A 298 7.95 0.17 -5.52
CA ALA A 298 8.45 -0.67 -6.61
C ALA A 298 7.42 -1.67 -7.13
N SER A 299 6.42 -2.03 -6.32
CA SER A 299 5.39 -3.04 -6.64
C SER A 299 4.32 -2.55 -7.61
N PHE A 300 4.27 -1.27 -7.96
CA PHE A 300 3.43 -0.76 -9.05
C PHE A 300 3.82 -1.35 -10.42
N ARG A 301 4.99 -2.00 -10.53
CA ARG A 301 5.35 -2.81 -11.70
C ARG A 301 4.91 -4.25 -11.47
N THR A 302 3.90 -4.71 -12.20
CA THR A 302 3.43 -6.09 -12.14
C THR A 302 4.60 -7.05 -12.38
N PRO A 303 4.97 -7.87 -11.39
CA PRO A 303 6.04 -8.83 -11.59
C PRO A 303 5.63 -9.87 -12.63
N PRO A 304 6.59 -10.42 -13.41
CA PRO A 304 6.27 -11.47 -14.36
C PRO A 304 5.67 -12.69 -13.66
N PRO A 305 4.77 -13.44 -14.32
CA PRO A 305 4.12 -14.61 -13.74
C PRO A 305 5.13 -15.61 -13.18
N GLN A 306 4.93 -16.04 -11.94
CA GLN A 306 5.81 -16.99 -11.25
C GLN A 306 5.36 -18.43 -11.52
N ARG A 307 5.58 -18.93 -12.76
CA ARG A 307 5.10 -20.22 -13.27
C ARG A 307 5.46 -21.44 -12.40
N SER A 308 6.47 -21.33 -11.55
CA SER A 308 6.89 -22.41 -10.67
C SER A 308 6.24 -22.39 -9.29
N ALA A 309 5.35 -21.43 -9.01
CA ALA A 309 4.59 -21.34 -7.76
C ALA A 309 3.48 -22.41 -7.70
N ARG A 310 3.13 -22.84 -6.50
CA ARG A 310 2.15 -23.93 -6.33
C ARG A 310 0.78 -23.60 -6.91
N LEU A 311 0.24 -22.43 -6.56
CA LEU A 311 -1.09 -22.03 -7.04
C LEU A 311 -1.10 -21.75 -8.53
N TYR A 312 0.00 -21.22 -9.10
CA TYR A 312 0.11 -21.07 -10.55
C TYR A 312 -0.04 -22.42 -11.27
N ARG A 313 0.71 -23.43 -10.81
CA ARG A 313 0.64 -24.78 -11.42
C ARG A 313 -0.73 -25.42 -11.26
N ALA A 314 -1.34 -25.27 -10.08
CA ALA A 314 -2.64 -25.90 -9.81
C ALA A 314 -3.79 -25.24 -10.57
N LEU A 315 -3.78 -23.93 -10.70
CA LEU A 315 -4.90 -23.18 -11.23
C LEU A 315 -4.66 -22.74 -12.70
N VAL A 316 -3.48 -22.20 -13.03
CA VAL A 316 -3.20 -21.67 -14.36
C VAL A 316 -2.77 -22.78 -15.32
N ASP A 317 -1.75 -23.58 -14.96
CA ASP A 317 -1.37 -24.73 -15.77
C ASP A 317 -2.49 -25.79 -15.81
N GLY A 318 -3.35 -25.84 -14.76
CA GLY A 318 -4.57 -26.65 -14.69
C GLY A 318 -5.73 -26.15 -15.56
N GLY A 319 -5.61 -24.98 -16.21
CA GLY A 319 -6.62 -24.41 -17.10
C GLY A 319 -7.83 -23.78 -16.41
N LEU A 320 -7.83 -23.67 -15.06
CA LEU A 320 -8.94 -23.12 -14.27
C LEU A 320 -8.88 -21.58 -14.18
N ALA A 321 -7.70 -21.01 -14.28
CA ALA A 321 -7.46 -19.57 -14.14
C ALA A 321 -6.50 -19.04 -15.19
N SER A 322 -6.63 -17.77 -15.56
CA SER A 322 -5.69 -17.03 -16.41
C SER A 322 -4.57 -16.40 -15.59
N ALA A 323 -4.84 -16.06 -14.32
CA ALA A 323 -3.86 -15.48 -13.41
C ALA A 323 -4.14 -15.89 -11.95
N VAL A 324 -3.07 -15.94 -11.14
CA VAL A 324 -3.13 -16.06 -9.69
C VAL A 324 -2.03 -15.21 -9.06
N ASN A 325 -2.41 -14.40 -8.06
CA ASN A 325 -1.50 -13.54 -7.31
C ASN A 325 -1.76 -13.69 -5.81
N GLY A 326 -0.76 -13.47 -4.98
CA GLY A 326 -0.90 -13.31 -3.54
C GLY A 326 -0.53 -11.89 -3.12
N GLY A 327 -0.93 -11.48 -1.95
CA GLY A 327 -0.61 -10.17 -1.40
C GLY A 327 -0.45 -10.23 0.11
N LEU A 328 0.78 -10.46 0.59
CA LEU A 328 1.14 -10.22 1.98
C LEU A 328 1.89 -8.89 2.03
N VAL A 329 1.28 -7.89 2.65
CA VAL A 329 1.83 -6.55 2.76
C VAL A 329 2.26 -6.30 4.21
N PRO A 330 3.49 -5.79 4.46
CA PRO A 330 3.89 -5.41 5.81
C PRO A 330 3.07 -4.21 6.30
N THR A 331 2.43 -4.33 7.46
CA THR A 331 1.57 -3.31 8.07
C THR A 331 1.91 -3.12 9.54
N GLN A 332 1.50 -1.98 10.11
CA GLN A 332 1.72 -1.67 11.53
C GLN A 332 0.93 -2.60 12.46
N GLN A 333 -0.30 -2.97 12.05
CA GLN A 333 -1.19 -3.87 12.79
C GLN A 333 -1.58 -5.06 11.88
N PRO A 334 -2.16 -6.15 12.42
CA PRO A 334 -2.61 -7.28 11.60
C PRO A 334 -3.56 -6.85 10.48
N PHE A 335 -3.25 -7.27 9.26
CA PHE A 335 -4.04 -6.97 8.06
C PHE A 335 -4.49 -8.26 7.37
N LEU A 336 -4.57 -8.28 6.05
CA LEU A 336 -4.93 -9.45 5.26
C LEU A 336 -3.74 -9.99 4.46
N TYR A 337 -3.65 -11.31 4.41
CA TYR A 337 -3.01 -12.02 3.32
C TYR A 337 -4.09 -12.38 2.31
N THR A 338 -3.99 -11.85 1.10
CA THR A 338 -5.00 -12.03 0.04
C THR A 338 -4.45 -12.87 -1.10
N ILE A 339 -5.24 -13.82 -1.60
CA ILE A 339 -4.99 -14.57 -2.82
C ILE A 339 -6.07 -14.16 -3.82
N SER A 340 -5.65 -13.59 -4.96
CA SER A 340 -6.52 -13.16 -6.05
C SER A 340 -6.37 -14.11 -7.23
N VAL A 341 -7.48 -14.55 -7.81
CA VAL A 341 -7.53 -15.46 -8.95
C VAL A 341 -8.47 -14.90 -10.01
N THR A 342 -7.95 -14.76 -11.23
CA THR A 342 -8.77 -14.44 -12.41
C THR A 342 -9.17 -15.76 -13.07
N ALA A 343 -10.45 -16.09 -13.07
CA ALA A 343 -10.93 -17.34 -13.64
C ALA A 343 -10.76 -17.35 -15.17
N THR A 344 -10.57 -18.53 -15.75
CA THR A 344 -10.68 -18.72 -17.20
C THR A 344 -12.14 -18.59 -17.61
N GLU A 345 -12.39 -17.99 -18.77
CA GLU A 345 -13.74 -17.84 -19.33
C GLU A 345 -14.51 -19.16 -19.33
N GLY A 346 -15.76 -19.14 -18.89
CA GLY A 346 -16.60 -20.31 -18.78
C GLY A 346 -16.30 -21.25 -17.59
N THR A 347 -15.29 -20.94 -16.78
CA THR A 347 -14.98 -21.75 -15.58
C THR A 347 -15.77 -21.23 -14.37
N SER A 348 -16.50 -22.14 -13.72
CA SER A 348 -17.26 -21.81 -12.51
C SER A 348 -16.35 -21.38 -11.36
N LEU A 349 -16.66 -20.25 -10.70
CA LEU A 349 -15.93 -19.78 -9.51
C LEU A 349 -15.88 -20.80 -8.39
N ARG A 350 -16.92 -21.64 -8.25
CA ARG A 350 -16.93 -22.74 -7.29
C ARG A 350 -15.82 -23.76 -7.54
N VAL A 351 -15.59 -24.14 -8.79
CA VAL A 351 -14.52 -25.08 -9.15
C VAL A 351 -13.14 -24.46 -8.90
N VAL A 352 -12.97 -23.17 -9.22
CA VAL A 352 -11.73 -22.41 -8.96
C VAL A 352 -11.46 -22.32 -7.46
N GLU A 353 -12.48 -21.99 -6.66
CA GLU A 353 -12.38 -21.91 -5.20
C GLU A 353 -12.02 -23.27 -4.58
N GLU A 354 -12.73 -24.34 -4.97
CA GLU A 354 -12.47 -25.70 -4.47
C GLU A 354 -11.03 -26.12 -4.75
N ALA A 355 -10.53 -25.85 -5.96
CA ALA A 355 -9.15 -26.15 -6.34
C ALA A 355 -8.12 -25.33 -5.56
N ALA A 356 -8.33 -24.02 -5.39
CA ALA A 356 -7.47 -23.15 -4.60
C ALA A 356 -7.44 -23.59 -3.13
N LEU A 357 -8.61 -23.79 -2.52
CA LEU A 357 -8.73 -24.22 -1.13
C LEU A 357 -8.14 -25.61 -0.88
N ALA A 358 -8.23 -26.54 -1.84
CA ALA A 358 -7.59 -27.84 -1.73
C ALA A 358 -6.06 -27.72 -1.61
N GLN A 359 -5.43 -26.81 -2.37
CA GLN A 359 -3.99 -26.53 -2.28
C GLN A 359 -3.62 -25.92 -0.93
N LEU A 360 -4.38 -24.94 -0.45
CA LEU A 360 -4.15 -24.31 0.86
C LEU A 360 -4.32 -25.30 2.01
N GLU A 361 -5.34 -26.15 1.96
CA GLU A 361 -5.57 -27.20 2.96
C GLU A 361 -4.48 -28.27 2.95
N ALA A 362 -3.97 -28.65 1.77
CA ALA A 362 -2.84 -29.55 1.66
C ALA A 362 -1.58 -28.95 2.32
N VAL A 363 -1.32 -27.67 2.10
CA VAL A 363 -0.21 -26.96 2.74
C VAL A 363 -0.43 -26.79 4.24
N ARG A 364 -1.65 -26.51 4.68
CA ARG A 364 -1.99 -26.42 6.11
C ARG A 364 -1.74 -27.72 6.86
N ARG A 365 -2.01 -28.89 6.22
CA ARG A 365 -1.86 -30.21 6.83
C ARG A 365 -0.45 -30.76 6.74
N HIS A 366 0.24 -30.52 5.65
CA HIS A 366 1.50 -31.20 5.33
C HIS A 366 2.70 -30.24 5.22
N GLY A 367 2.47 -28.92 5.33
CA GLY A 367 3.49 -27.89 5.11
C GLY A 367 3.95 -27.81 3.66
N ILE A 368 5.14 -27.23 3.47
CA ILE A 368 5.87 -27.20 2.20
C ILE A 368 7.23 -27.85 2.38
N THR A 369 7.85 -28.29 1.29
CA THR A 369 9.12 -29.02 1.35
C THR A 369 10.30 -28.07 1.54
N GLU A 370 11.40 -28.57 2.09
CA GLU A 370 12.66 -27.82 2.24
C GLU A 370 13.18 -27.23 0.91
N PRO A 371 13.15 -27.95 -0.24
CA PRO A 371 13.50 -27.35 -1.53
C PRO A 371 12.62 -26.16 -1.93
N GLU A 372 11.33 -26.16 -1.59
CA GLU A 372 10.42 -25.04 -1.85
C GLU A 372 10.73 -23.85 -0.95
N VAL A 373 10.98 -24.07 0.34
CA VAL A 373 11.43 -23.02 1.28
C VAL A 373 12.72 -22.38 0.77
N ARG A 374 13.72 -23.17 0.43
CA ARG A 374 15.00 -22.70 -0.11
C ARG A 374 14.82 -21.88 -1.38
N LYS A 375 13.98 -22.34 -2.32
CA LYS A 375 13.66 -21.61 -3.55
C LYS A 375 12.97 -20.28 -3.25
N ALA A 376 11.96 -20.26 -2.37
CA ALA A 376 11.24 -19.06 -1.98
C ALA A 376 12.19 -18.01 -1.36
N LYS A 377 13.05 -18.42 -0.43
CA LYS A 377 14.09 -17.55 0.15
C LYS A 377 15.02 -16.97 -0.90
N ASN A 378 15.52 -17.78 -1.84
CA ASN A 378 16.39 -17.29 -2.92
C ASN A 378 15.70 -16.25 -3.80
N GLN A 379 14.43 -16.45 -4.10
CA GLN A 379 13.62 -15.51 -4.89
C GLN A 379 13.38 -14.20 -4.10
N LEU A 380 13.05 -14.27 -2.80
CA LEU A 380 12.88 -13.10 -1.94
C LEU A 380 14.18 -12.30 -1.83
N ARG A 381 15.33 -12.95 -1.63
CA ARG A 381 16.64 -12.27 -1.63
C ARG A 381 16.91 -11.51 -2.91
N ALA A 382 16.61 -12.12 -4.07
CA ALA A 382 16.75 -11.45 -5.36
C ALA A 382 15.85 -10.21 -5.46
N ARG A 383 14.62 -10.28 -4.94
CA ARG A 383 13.70 -9.12 -4.89
C ARG A 383 14.25 -8.00 -4.03
N LEU A 384 14.74 -8.28 -2.83
CA LEU A 384 15.34 -7.27 -1.95
C LEU A 384 16.51 -6.52 -2.62
N VAL A 385 17.33 -7.23 -3.41
CA VAL A 385 18.42 -6.59 -4.17
C VAL A 385 17.88 -5.65 -5.24
N PHE A 386 16.86 -6.08 -6.00
CA PHE A 386 16.26 -5.23 -7.05
C PHE A 386 15.50 -4.02 -6.49
N GLU A 387 15.02 -4.09 -5.25
CA GLU A 387 14.33 -2.97 -4.59
C GLU A 387 15.26 -1.88 -4.10
N GLY A 388 16.54 -2.16 -3.96
CA GLY A 388 17.58 -1.20 -3.58
C GLY A 388 18.30 -0.54 -4.77
N ASP A 389 17.73 -0.56 -5.98
CA ASP A 389 18.39 -0.16 -7.23
C ASP A 389 18.38 1.36 -7.51
N SER A 390 17.58 2.14 -6.79
CA SER A 390 17.46 3.59 -6.99
C SER A 390 17.37 4.35 -5.68
N VAL A 391 17.79 5.63 -5.70
CA VAL A 391 17.72 6.51 -4.52
C VAL A 391 16.27 6.68 -4.02
N SER A 392 15.29 6.70 -4.94
CA SER A 392 13.88 6.81 -4.58
C SER A 392 13.36 5.52 -3.92
N ASN A 393 13.75 4.34 -4.43
CA ASN A 393 13.36 3.06 -3.84
C ASN A 393 13.95 2.86 -2.44
N ILE A 394 15.22 3.24 -2.24
CA ILE A 394 15.88 3.19 -0.93
C ILE A 394 15.17 4.13 0.05
N ALA A 395 14.90 5.38 -0.37
CA ALA A 395 14.25 6.38 0.46
C ALA A 395 12.83 5.94 0.85
N HIS A 396 12.07 5.39 -0.11
CA HIS A 396 10.76 4.83 0.15
C HIS A 396 10.82 3.70 1.19
N GLN A 397 11.71 2.74 1.02
CA GLN A 397 11.82 1.58 1.91
C GLN A 397 12.16 2.00 3.34
N LEU A 398 13.11 2.92 3.52
CA LEU A 398 13.48 3.46 4.83
C LEU A 398 12.29 4.14 5.52
N GLY A 399 11.60 5.02 4.82
CA GLY A 399 10.47 5.78 5.38
C GLY A 399 9.24 4.92 5.63
N TYR A 400 8.94 4.00 4.72
CA TYR A 400 7.84 3.06 4.90
C TYR A 400 8.02 2.20 6.15
N PHE A 401 9.17 1.55 6.29
CA PHE A 401 9.44 0.71 7.46
C PHE A 401 9.53 1.52 8.74
N GLU A 402 10.05 2.77 8.70
CA GLU A 402 10.03 3.65 9.87
C GLU A 402 8.59 4.01 10.31
N THR A 403 7.67 4.08 9.38
CA THR A 403 6.26 4.38 9.69
C THR A 403 5.54 3.21 10.34
N ILE A 404 5.75 1.98 9.86
CA ILE A 404 5.01 0.80 10.32
C ILE A 404 5.72 0.02 11.44
N ALA A 405 7.02 0.20 11.60
CA ALA A 405 7.84 -0.50 12.60
C ALA A 405 9.07 0.32 12.98
N SER A 406 10.18 0.10 12.25
CA SER A 406 11.43 0.83 12.35
C SER A 406 12.23 0.65 11.06
N TRP A 407 12.86 1.71 10.57
CA TRP A 407 13.79 1.65 9.44
C TRP A 407 14.93 0.64 9.66
N ARG A 408 15.27 0.34 10.92
CA ARG A 408 16.29 -0.65 11.30
C ARG A 408 15.96 -2.07 10.88
N LEU A 409 14.70 -2.34 10.54
CA LEU A 409 14.28 -3.61 9.97
C LEU A 409 14.80 -3.79 8.54
N VAL A 410 14.99 -2.70 7.78
CA VAL A 410 15.43 -2.75 6.37
C VAL A 410 16.74 -3.52 6.19
N PRO A 411 17.85 -3.21 6.90
CA PRO A 411 19.08 -4.00 6.80
C PRO A 411 18.93 -5.43 7.32
N ALA A 412 18.00 -5.70 8.23
CA ALA A 412 17.75 -7.01 8.80
C ALA A 412 16.82 -7.91 7.96
N LEU A 413 16.14 -7.38 6.93
CA LEU A 413 15.16 -8.15 6.14
C LEU A 413 15.74 -9.44 5.56
N ARG A 414 16.98 -9.38 5.04
CA ARG A 414 17.65 -10.54 4.48
C ARG A 414 17.88 -11.62 5.54
N GLU A 415 18.44 -11.24 6.70
CA GLU A 415 18.72 -12.14 7.81
C GLU A 415 17.43 -12.79 8.34
N ARG A 416 16.36 -11.98 8.52
CA ARG A 416 15.05 -12.46 8.94
C ARG A 416 14.46 -13.51 8.00
N ILE A 417 14.62 -13.31 6.68
CA ILE A 417 14.20 -14.32 5.68
C ILE A 417 15.08 -15.56 5.76
N ASP A 418 16.39 -15.39 5.95
CA ASP A 418 17.36 -16.48 6.00
C ASP A 418 17.19 -17.38 7.23
N GLU A 419 16.75 -16.84 8.34
CA GLU A 419 16.48 -17.56 9.58
C GLU A 419 15.19 -18.41 9.56
N VAL A 420 14.25 -18.15 8.64
CA VAL A 420 12.98 -18.89 8.58
C VAL A 420 13.23 -20.37 8.34
N THR A 421 12.63 -21.23 9.15
CA THR A 421 12.73 -22.71 9.01
C THR A 421 11.51 -23.29 8.33
N VAL A 422 11.59 -24.57 7.90
CA VAL A 422 10.46 -25.29 7.30
C VAL A 422 9.33 -25.47 8.32
N GLU A 423 9.69 -25.72 9.57
CA GLU A 423 8.77 -25.90 10.69
C GLU A 423 7.97 -24.61 10.92
N GLN A 424 8.64 -23.45 10.97
CA GLN A 424 7.99 -22.15 11.14
C GLN A 424 7.02 -21.82 9.98
N VAL A 425 7.38 -22.18 8.75
CA VAL A 425 6.48 -22.04 7.59
C VAL A 425 5.26 -22.94 7.73
N GLY A 426 5.43 -24.18 8.23
CA GLY A 426 4.33 -25.09 8.52
C GLY A 426 3.39 -24.55 9.62
N GLU A 427 3.95 -24.00 10.69
CA GLU A 427 3.20 -23.36 11.77
C GLU A 427 2.42 -22.13 11.28
N ALA A 428 3.04 -21.28 10.46
CA ALA A 428 2.40 -20.12 9.85
C ALA A 428 1.22 -20.55 8.95
N ALA A 429 1.40 -21.60 8.14
CA ALA A 429 0.33 -22.17 7.31
C ALA A 429 -0.83 -22.71 8.16
N ALA A 430 -0.52 -23.45 9.22
CA ALA A 430 -1.53 -24.03 10.12
C ALA A 430 -2.33 -22.95 10.85
N ALA A 431 -1.67 -21.86 11.24
CA ALA A 431 -2.31 -20.74 11.93
C ALA A 431 -3.14 -19.88 10.96
N CYS A 432 -2.60 -19.55 9.79
CA CYS A 432 -3.22 -18.64 8.83
C CYS A 432 -4.41 -19.27 8.09
N PHE A 433 -4.25 -20.49 7.54
CA PHE A 433 -5.24 -21.12 6.64
C PHE A 433 -6.37 -21.87 7.36
N ARG A 434 -6.72 -21.43 8.56
CA ARG A 434 -7.92 -21.96 9.27
C ARG A 434 -9.19 -21.49 8.58
N THR A 435 -10.19 -22.36 8.49
CA THR A 435 -11.52 -21.98 7.93
C THR A 435 -12.13 -20.79 8.69
N THR A 436 -11.94 -20.72 10.01
CA THR A 436 -12.44 -19.63 10.85
C THR A 436 -11.73 -18.29 10.61
N ASN A 437 -10.56 -18.29 9.96
CA ASN A 437 -9.78 -17.10 9.64
C ASN A 437 -9.99 -16.60 8.19
N ARG A 438 -10.90 -17.24 7.44
CA ARG A 438 -11.04 -17.06 6.00
C ARG A 438 -12.22 -16.17 5.64
N THR A 439 -11.99 -15.25 4.68
CA THR A 439 -13.02 -14.48 4.00
C THR A 439 -12.93 -14.78 2.51
N ILE A 440 -14.06 -15.11 1.86
CA ILE A 440 -14.15 -15.42 0.43
C ILE A 440 -14.93 -14.30 -0.26
N GLY A 441 -14.38 -13.77 -1.34
CA GLY A 441 -15.03 -12.81 -2.22
C GLY A 441 -15.15 -13.37 -3.63
N TRP A 442 -16.34 -13.25 -4.20
CA TRP A 442 -16.62 -13.55 -5.61
C TRP A 442 -17.04 -12.29 -6.33
N PHE A 443 -16.46 -12.02 -7.48
CA PHE A 443 -17.08 -11.14 -8.49
C PHE A 443 -17.72 -12.04 -9.53
N ASP A 444 -19.06 -12.04 -9.54
CA ASP A 444 -19.89 -12.83 -10.44
C ASP A 444 -20.37 -11.92 -11.60
N PRO A 445 -19.74 -12.01 -12.78
CA PRO A 445 -20.06 -11.12 -13.88
C PRO A 445 -21.47 -11.40 -14.40
N GLN A 446 -22.27 -10.35 -14.51
CA GLN A 446 -23.61 -10.39 -15.09
C GLN A 446 -23.58 -9.87 -16.54
N PRO A 447 -24.43 -10.40 -17.43
CA PRO A 447 -24.58 -9.86 -18.77
C PRO A 447 -25.11 -8.41 -18.71
N PRO A 448 -24.90 -7.58 -19.76
CA PRO A 448 -25.50 -6.26 -19.86
C PRO A 448 -27.02 -6.28 -19.66
N ALA A 449 -27.55 -5.29 -18.97
CA ALA A 449 -28.98 -5.23 -18.62
C ALA A 449 -29.94 -5.22 -19.83
N ASP A 450 -29.46 -4.86 -21.02
CA ASP A 450 -30.22 -4.79 -22.27
C ASP A 450 -30.20 -6.09 -23.10
N GLU A 451 -29.45 -7.09 -22.73
CA GLU A 451 -29.51 -8.43 -23.33
C GLU A 451 -30.52 -9.31 -22.57
N GLU A 452 -31.83 -9.10 -22.83
CA GLU A 452 -32.81 -10.14 -22.51
C GLU A 452 -32.40 -11.44 -23.21
N PRO A 453 -32.34 -12.59 -22.51
CA PRO A 453 -32.06 -13.86 -23.17
C PRO A 453 -33.09 -14.05 -24.28
N PRO A 454 -32.70 -14.48 -25.48
CA PRO A 454 -33.63 -14.68 -26.55
C PRO A 454 -34.79 -15.58 -26.05
N PRO A 455 -36.06 -15.20 -26.30
CA PRO A 455 -37.18 -15.95 -25.79
C PRO A 455 -37.02 -17.43 -26.17
N ALA A 456 -37.13 -18.28 -25.18
CA ALA A 456 -37.02 -19.75 -25.38
C ALA A 456 -37.94 -20.12 -26.53
N GLY A 457 -37.37 -20.53 -27.66
CA GLY A 457 -38.09 -20.80 -28.87
C GLY A 457 -39.23 -21.77 -28.60
N GLU A 458 -40.46 -21.29 -28.80
CA GLU A 458 -41.67 -22.16 -28.86
C GLU A 458 -41.38 -23.25 -29.89
N GLY A 459 -41.45 -24.49 -29.42
CA GLY A 459 -41.19 -25.65 -30.19
C GLY A 459 -41.94 -25.62 -31.51
N ALA A 460 -41.22 -25.82 -32.59
CA ALA A 460 -41.77 -26.05 -33.93
C ALA A 460 -42.78 -27.20 -33.87
N GLY A 461 -44.03 -26.85 -33.81
CA GLY A 461 -45.12 -27.79 -33.97
C GLY A 461 -45.03 -28.43 -35.33
N ALA A 462 -44.94 -29.75 -35.37
CA ALA A 462 -45.08 -30.56 -36.55
C ALA A 462 -46.45 -30.32 -37.20
N GLY A 463 -46.49 -29.64 -38.31
CA GLY A 463 -47.64 -29.57 -39.20
C GLY A 463 -47.60 -30.71 -40.22
N PRO A 464 -48.79 -31.27 -40.56
CA PRO A 464 -48.84 -32.52 -41.33
C PRO A 464 -48.61 -32.35 -42.85
N ALA A 465 -48.00 -33.38 -43.40
CA ALA A 465 -47.88 -33.55 -44.87
C ALA A 465 -49.21 -33.49 -45.59
N SER A 466 -49.30 -32.68 -46.64
CA SER A 466 -50.34 -32.86 -47.70
C SER A 466 -49.66 -32.99 -49.07
N LEU A 467 -49.82 -34.16 -49.61
CA LEU A 467 -49.68 -34.50 -51.05
C LEU A 467 -50.64 -33.63 -51.87
N GLN A 468 -50.21 -33.10 -53.02
CA GLN A 468 -50.81 -33.35 -54.35
C GLN A 468 -50.14 -32.49 -55.47
N ARG A 469 -49.57 -33.17 -56.43
CA ARG A 469 -49.80 -33.19 -57.90
C ARG A 469 -50.11 -31.85 -58.58
N ARG A 470 -49.25 -31.33 -59.38
CA ARG A 470 -49.10 -31.42 -60.85
C ARG A 470 -47.85 -30.70 -61.29
#